data_18611d1ee7e06673e441f31dafe3c46c
#
_entry.id   18611d1ee7e06673e441f31dafe3c46c
#
_cell.length_a   1.000
_cell.length_b   1.000
_cell.length_c   1.000
_cell.angle_alpha   90.00
_cell.angle_beta   90.00
_cell.angle_gamma   90.00
#
_symmetry.space_group_name_H-M   'P 1'
#
loop_
_entity.id
_entity.type
_entity.pdbx_description
1 polymer ?
#
loop_
_entity_poly.entity_id
_entity_poly.type
_entity_poly.pdbx_seq_one_letter_code
_entity_poly.pdbx_strand_id
1 'polypeptide(L)'
;MRNKDAFAKCPTYETEHFILRKMEISDSEDLFLCYSNKEAARHFNGDSCNDDFYYTDYEAFLKCMEYWESRYEVHDFVRLTIVDKDPKKPVGTIEICPSKKYSVDDKWMGILRIDILPEYETEEAFGELMCEILLHIYTDYGVDSVLMKAWDDAAARRAVMQKLFFVPAKEECNISYLDYFICYR
;
A
#
# COMPACT_ATOMS: atom_id res chain seq x y z
N MET A 1 -21.23 9.64 -5.53
CA MET A 1 -21.42 8.31 -6.16
C MET A 1 -20.03 7.79 -6.48
N ARG A 2 -19.57 6.70 -5.89
CA ARG A 2 -18.28 6.09 -6.26
C ARG A 2 -18.41 5.62 -7.72
N ASN A 3 -17.65 6.21 -8.63
CA ASN A 3 -17.80 5.97 -10.07
C ASN A 3 -17.22 4.63 -10.53
N LYS A 4 -16.35 4.02 -9.78
CA LYS A 4 -15.87 2.65 -9.91
C LYS A 4 -15.75 2.09 -8.51
N ASP A 5 -16.18 0.87 -8.32
CA ASP A 5 -16.11 0.20 -7.04
C ASP A 5 -15.03 -0.88 -7.13
N ALA A 6 -13.84 -0.57 -6.62
CA ALA A 6 -12.70 -1.51 -6.60
C ALA A 6 -13.03 -2.80 -5.83
N PHE A 7 -14.05 -2.78 -4.99
CA PHE A 7 -14.54 -3.96 -4.27
C PHE A 7 -15.54 -4.79 -5.10
N ALA A 8 -16.27 -4.18 -6.04
CA ALA A 8 -17.12 -4.95 -6.96
C ALA A 8 -16.28 -5.73 -7.99
N LYS A 9 -15.18 -5.13 -8.45
CA LYS A 9 -14.20 -5.77 -9.31
C LYS A 9 -12.83 -5.16 -9.02
N CYS A 10 -11.93 -5.94 -8.43
CA CYS A 10 -10.58 -5.48 -8.17
C CYS A 10 -9.90 -5.06 -9.47
N PRO A 11 -9.38 -3.84 -9.56
CA PRO A 11 -8.67 -3.37 -10.74
C PRO A 11 -7.31 -4.06 -10.88
N THR A 12 -6.82 -4.10 -12.11
CA THR A 12 -5.44 -4.42 -12.44
C THR A 12 -4.83 -3.19 -13.09
N TYR A 13 -3.66 -2.77 -12.62
CA TYR A 13 -2.90 -1.67 -13.21
C TYR A 13 -1.60 -2.21 -13.76
N GLU A 14 -1.07 -1.52 -14.76
CA GLU A 14 0.13 -1.95 -15.45
C GLU A 14 1.03 -0.75 -15.72
N THR A 15 2.27 -0.83 -15.28
CA THR A 15 3.31 0.16 -15.50
C THR A 15 4.34 -0.36 -16.51
N GLU A 16 5.46 0.31 -16.71
CA GLU A 16 6.55 -0.19 -17.55
C GLU A 16 7.12 -1.51 -16.99
N HIS A 17 7.41 -1.57 -15.68
CA HIS A 17 8.09 -2.70 -15.06
C HIS A 17 7.17 -3.59 -14.21
N PHE A 18 5.99 -3.12 -13.79
CA PHE A 18 5.16 -3.84 -12.83
C PHE A 18 3.73 -4.11 -13.34
N ILE A 19 3.14 -5.19 -12.80
CA ILE A 19 1.71 -5.45 -12.83
C ILE A 19 1.20 -5.41 -11.38
N LEU A 20 0.16 -4.61 -11.13
CA LEU A 20 -0.52 -4.51 -9.85
C LEU A 20 -1.87 -5.18 -9.99
N ARG A 21 -2.04 -6.33 -9.38
CA ARG A 21 -3.28 -7.12 -9.47
C ARG A 21 -3.76 -7.58 -8.10
N LYS A 22 -5.04 -7.98 -7.99
CA LYS A 22 -5.54 -8.56 -6.74
C LYS A 22 -4.55 -9.62 -6.23
N MET A 23 -4.26 -9.57 -4.94
CA MET A 23 -3.46 -10.59 -4.26
C MET A 23 -4.18 -11.94 -4.32
N GLU A 24 -3.42 -12.98 -4.54
CA GLU A 24 -3.87 -14.38 -4.57
C GLU A 24 -3.03 -15.22 -3.60
N ILE A 25 -3.64 -16.26 -3.00
CA ILE A 25 -2.91 -17.16 -2.11
C ILE A 25 -1.74 -17.87 -2.82
N SER A 26 -1.86 -18.07 -4.12
CA SER A 26 -0.78 -18.60 -4.97
C SER A 26 0.48 -17.74 -5.01
N ASP A 27 0.40 -16.46 -4.60
CA ASP A 27 1.56 -15.57 -4.49
C ASP A 27 2.41 -15.80 -3.22
N SER A 28 1.93 -16.65 -2.32
CA SER A 28 2.43 -16.77 -0.94
C SER A 28 3.92 -17.10 -0.82
N GLU A 29 4.44 -17.98 -1.66
CA GLU A 29 5.86 -18.37 -1.61
C GLU A 29 6.78 -17.19 -1.94
N ASP A 30 6.50 -16.45 -3.01
CA ASP A 30 7.29 -15.28 -3.40
C ASP A 30 7.06 -14.10 -2.45
N LEU A 31 5.83 -13.85 -2.02
CA LEU A 31 5.53 -12.79 -1.04
C LEU A 31 6.16 -13.08 0.34
N PHE A 32 6.27 -14.35 0.73
CA PHE A 32 6.95 -14.69 1.98
C PHE A 32 8.42 -14.24 1.97
N LEU A 33 9.09 -14.21 0.81
CA LEU A 33 10.44 -13.65 0.71
C LEU A 33 10.50 -12.17 1.10
N CYS A 34 9.47 -11.40 0.75
CA CYS A 34 9.34 -10.01 1.15
C CYS A 34 9.02 -9.88 2.65
N TYR A 35 8.03 -10.60 3.15
CA TYR A 35 7.55 -10.50 4.52
C TYR A 35 8.42 -11.21 5.56
N SER A 36 9.35 -12.06 5.16
CA SER A 36 10.40 -12.62 6.01
C SER A 36 11.74 -11.88 5.91
N ASN A 37 11.81 -10.82 5.09
CA ASN A 37 13.00 -10.02 4.94
C ASN A 37 13.01 -8.88 5.97
N LYS A 38 13.97 -8.93 6.90
CA LYS A 38 14.09 -7.95 7.98
C LYS A 38 14.36 -6.52 7.50
N GLU A 39 15.09 -6.35 6.41
CA GLU A 39 15.37 -5.02 5.84
C GLU A 39 14.11 -4.44 5.16
N ALA A 40 13.31 -5.25 4.48
CA ALA A 40 12.02 -4.83 3.94
C ALA A 40 11.06 -4.39 5.07
N ALA A 41 10.95 -5.22 6.12
CA ALA A 41 10.04 -5.00 7.24
C ALA A 41 10.29 -3.69 8.00
N ARG A 42 11.50 -3.11 7.92
CA ARG A 42 11.81 -1.80 8.51
C ARG A 42 10.91 -0.67 8.01
N HIS A 43 10.43 -0.79 6.78
CA HIS A 43 9.62 0.24 6.14
C HIS A 43 8.13 -0.13 6.05
N PHE A 44 7.72 -1.27 6.61
CA PHE A 44 6.31 -1.65 6.65
C PHE A 44 5.54 -0.81 7.67
N ASN A 45 4.28 -0.60 7.39
CA ASN A 45 3.42 0.21 8.24
C ASN A 45 2.43 -0.69 9.00
N GLY A 46 2.77 -1.04 10.24
CA GLY A 46 1.93 -1.80 11.16
C GLY A 46 0.99 -0.95 12.03
N ASP A 47 0.96 0.38 11.88
CA ASP A 47 0.13 1.27 12.69
C ASP A 47 -1.35 0.93 12.56
N SER A 48 -2.04 0.83 13.69
CA SER A 48 -3.44 0.40 13.80
C SER A 48 -3.69 -1.07 13.41
N CYS A 49 -2.65 -1.84 13.15
CA CYS A 49 -2.69 -3.30 13.05
C CYS A 49 -2.11 -3.89 14.35
N ASN A 50 -2.51 -5.07 14.73
CA ASN A 50 -1.87 -5.78 15.85
C ASN A 50 -0.76 -6.69 15.34
N ASP A 51 0.00 -6.22 14.35
CA ASP A 51 1.00 -6.98 13.59
C ASP A 51 2.09 -6.02 13.10
N ASP A 52 3.34 -6.48 13.09
CA ASP A 52 4.48 -5.76 12.50
C ASP A 52 4.77 -6.20 11.05
N PHE A 53 4.00 -7.18 10.57
CA PHE A 53 4.13 -7.79 9.24
C PHE A 53 5.50 -8.40 8.94
N TYR A 54 6.27 -8.76 9.97
CA TYR A 54 7.51 -9.51 9.84
C TYR A 54 7.31 -10.97 10.25
N TYR A 55 7.36 -11.88 9.29
CA TYR A 55 7.05 -13.29 9.51
C TYR A 55 8.28 -14.18 9.33
N THR A 56 8.60 -14.96 10.35
CA THR A 56 9.62 -16.03 10.29
C THR A 56 9.02 -17.41 10.11
N ASP A 57 7.69 -17.53 10.20
CA ASP A 57 6.92 -18.75 10.05
C ASP A 57 5.96 -18.62 8.86
N TYR A 58 6.10 -19.51 7.89
CA TYR A 58 5.31 -19.46 6.66
C TYR A 58 3.82 -19.70 6.90
N GLU A 59 3.47 -20.59 7.82
CA GLU A 59 2.06 -20.88 8.14
C GLU A 59 1.37 -19.67 8.80
N ALA A 60 2.12 -18.92 9.63
CA ALA A 60 1.61 -17.67 10.20
C ALA A 60 1.39 -16.63 9.11
N PHE A 61 2.31 -16.50 8.15
CA PHE A 61 2.16 -15.61 7.00
C PHE A 61 0.96 -15.99 6.11
N LEU A 62 0.78 -17.31 5.86
CA LEU A 62 -0.36 -17.79 5.08
C LEU A 62 -1.70 -17.40 5.71
N LYS A 63 -1.83 -17.53 7.02
CA LYS A 63 -3.02 -17.06 7.76
C LYS A 63 -3.24 -15.55 7.66
N CYS A 64 -2.16 -14.78 7.62
CA CYS A 64 -2.24 -13.35 7.37
C CYS A 64 -2.80 -13.05 5.96
N MET A 65 -2.33 -13.76 4.94
CA MET A 65 -2.86 -13.60 3.57
C MET A 65 -4.33 -14.02 3.47
N GLU A 66 -4.74 -15.11 4.11
CA GLU A 66 -6.16 -15.53 4.21
C GLU A 66 -7.00 -14.43 4.89
N TYR A 67 -6.48 -13.82 5.95
CA TYR A 67 -7.12 -12.68 6.59
C TYR A 67 -7.26 -11.51 5.62
N TRP A 68 -6.24 -11.14 4.86
CA TRP A 68 -6.30 -10.06 3.86
C TRP A 68 -7.36 -10.33 2.78
N GLU A 69 -7.44 -11.57 2.29
CA GLU A 69 -8.47 -11.96 1.33
C GLU A 69 -9.87 -11.80 1.93
N SER A 70 -10.07 -12.22 3.19
CA SER A 70 -11.35 -12.04 3.89
C SER A 70 -11.75 -10.57 4.06
N ARG A 71 -10.78 -9.65 4.17
CA ARG A 71 -11.05 -8.20 4.27
C ARG A 71 -11.53 -7.59 2.95
N TYR A 72 -11.02 -8.09 1.84
CA TYR A 72 -11.54 -7.71 0.53
C TYR A 72 -13.04 -8.07 0.40
N GLU A 73 -13.42 -9.27 0.81
CA GLU A 73 -14.83 -9.75 0.75
C GLU A 73 -15.82 -8.88 1.56
N VAL A 74 -15.35 -8.28 2.65
CA VAL A 74 -16.18 -7.37 3.49
C VAL A 74 -15.97 -5.88 3.16
N HIS A 75 -15.27 -5.58 2.06
CA HIS A 75 -15.02 -4.23 1.56
C HIS A 75 -14.25 -3.33 2.53
N ASP A 76 -13.32 -3.91 3.29
CA ASP A 76 -12.49 -3.18 4.26
C ASP A 76 -11.29 -2.53 3.56
N PHE A 77 -10.47 -3.33 2.90
CA PHE A 77 -9.35 -2.83 2.08
C PHE A 77 -9.12 -3.73 0.84
N VAL A 78 -8.41 -3.18 -0.11
CA VAL A 78 -7.89 -3.92 -1.27
C VAL A 78 -6.40 -4.11 -1.09
N ARG A 79 -5.91 -5.35 -1.26
CA ARG A 79 -4.49 -5.63 -1.34
C ARG A 79 -4.14 -6.13 -2.73
N LEU A 80 -3.23 -5.40 -3.38
CA LEU A 80 -2.69 -5.73 -4.69
C LEU A 80 -1.31 -6.35 -4.52
N THR A 81 -1.03 -7.42 -5.25
CA THR A 81 0.33 -7.93 -5.42
C THR A 81 1.06 -7.06 -6.44
N ILE A 82 2.29 -6.67 -6.13
CA ILE A 82 3.24 -6.06 -7.06
C ILE A 82 4.00 -7.20 -7.72
N VAL A 83 3.77 -7.39 -9.01
CA VAL A 83 4.49 -8.39 -9.80
C VAL A 83 5.49 -7.69 -10.70
N ASP A 84 6.78 -7.98 -10.52
CA ASP A 84 7.81 -7.56 -11.47
C ASP A 84 7.62 -8.33 -12.79
N LYS A 85 7.57 -7.64 -13.91
CA LYS A 85 7.37 -8.21 -15.25
C LYS A 85 8.56 -9.05 -15.74
N ASP A 86 9.76 -8.74 -15.25
CA ASP A 86 11.00 -9.46 -15.54
C ASP A 86 11.73 -9.84 -14.24
N PRO A 87 11.41 -10.81 -13.52
CA PRO A 87 11.24 -12.23 -13.82
C PRO A 87 9.81 -12.78 -13.70
N LYS A 88 8.80 -11.96 -13.67
CA LYS A 88 7.38 -12.34 -13.48
C LYS A 88 7.08 -12.91 -12.10
N LYS A 89 7.61 -12.23 -11.07
CA LYS A 89 7.48 -12.65 -9.67
C LYS A 89 6.83 -11.59 -8.80
N PRO A 90 6.01 -11.97 -7.84
CA PRO A 90 5.62 -11.14 -6.72
C PRO A 90 6.84 -10.60 -5.95
N VAL A 91 6.89 -9.28 -5.77
CA VAL A 91 7.99 -8.59 -5.07
C VAL A 91 7.52 -7.76 -3.88
N GLY A 92 6.21 -7.73 -3.66
CA GLY A 92 5.61 -6.97 -2.57
C GLY A 92 4.11 -6.78 -2.76
N THR A 93 3.50 -5.94 -1.93
CA THR A 93 2.07 -5.62 -2.02
C THR A 93 1.80 -4.13 -1.84
N ILE A 94 0.63 -3.71 -2.35
CA ILE A 94 0.03 -2.40 -2.07
C ILE A 94 -1.31 -2.62 -1.40
N GLU A 95 -1.51 -2.04 -0.22
CA GLU A 95 -2.80 -1.98 0.44
C GLU A 95 -3.43 -0.61 0.26
N ILE A 96 -4.70 -0.59 -0.08
CA ILE A 96 -5.52 0.63 -0.17
C ILE A 96 -6.75 0.43 0.70
N CYS A 97 -6.81 1.18 1.81
CA CYS A 97 -7.91 1.16 2.78
C CYS A 97 -8.65 2.50 2.75
N PRO A 98 -9.82 2.61 2.09
CA PRO A 98 -10.65 3.79 2.17
C PRO A 98 -11.23 3.95 3.58
N SER A 99 -10.93 5.06 4.25
CA SER A 99 -11.32 5.29 5.63
C SER A 99 -11.62 6.77 5.88
N LYS A 100 -12.48 7.05 6.86
CA LYS A 100 -12.71 8.39 7.42
C LYS A 100 -12.07 8.56 8.79
N LYS A 101 -11.41 7.53 9.31
CA LYS A 101 -10.89 7.46 10.68
C LYS A 101 -10.05 8.68 11.09
N TYR A 102 -9.26 9.20 10.17
CA TYR A 102 -8.35 10.33 10.45
C TYR A 102 -8.81 11.65 9.82
N SER A 103 -9.95 11.66 9.14
CA SER A 103 -10.49 12.86 8.49
C SER A 103 -10.98 13.88 9.51
N VAL A 104 -10.75 15.17 9.23
CA VAL A 104 -11.27 16.29 10.02
C VAL A 104 -12.60 16.81 9.47
N ASP A 105 -12.92 16.55 8.20
CA ASP A 105 -14.07 17.09 7.46
C ASP A 105 -15.00 16.00 6.90
N ASP A 106 -14.90 14.79 7.45
CA ASP A 106 -15.69 13.60 7.07
C ASP A 106 -15.48 13.12 5.62
N LYS A 107 -14.43 13.55 4.95
CA LYS A 107 -14.05 13.08 3.62
C LYS A 107 -13.39 11.70 3.67
N TRP A 108 -13.43 10.99 2.56
CA TRP A 108 -12.78 9.70 2.44
C TRP A 108 -11.28 9.86 2.17
N MET A 109 -10.46 9.15 2.91
CA MET A 109 -9.01 9.09 2.76
C MET A 109 -8.62 7.67 2.33
N GLY A 110 -7.74 7.56 1.34
CA GLY A 110 -7.09 6.29 0.99
C GLY A 110 -5.84 6.10 1.86
N ILE A 111 -5.92 5.25 2.89
CA ILE A 111 -4.72 4.87 3.63
C ILE A 111 -3.95 3.90 2.75
N LEU A 112 -2.76 4.34 2.32
CA LEU A 112 -1.91 3.60 1.39
C LEU A 112 -0.73 2.99 2.14
N ARG A 113 -0.48 1.69 1.94
CA ARG A 113 0.71 0.98 2.40
C ARG A 113 1.36 0.29 1.22
N ILE A 114 2.68 0.36 1.14
CA ILE A 114 3.50 -0.33 0.14
C ILE A 114 4.55 -1.11 0.90
N ASP A 115 4.47 -2.43 0.80
CA ASP A 115 5.40 -3.39 1.36
C ASP A 115 6.14 -4.04 0.20
N ILE A 116 7.46 -3.83 0.09
CA ILE A 116 8.22 -4.24 -1.09
C ILE A 116 9.62 -4.70 -0.69
N LEU A 117 10.22 -5.59 -1.48
CA LEU A 117 11.59 -6.06 -1.29
C LEU A 117 12.62 -4.90 -1.35
N PRO A 118 13.74 -4.96 -0.60
CA PRO A 118 14.68 -3.85 -0.47
C PRO A 118 15.29 -3.38 -1.78
N GLU A 119 15.49 -4.27 -2.75
CA GLU A 119 16.04 -3.93 -4.06
C GLU A 119 15.13 -3.00 -4.88
N TYR A 120 13.85 -2.92 -4.54
CA TYR A 120 12.86 -2.02 -5.15
C TYR A 120 12.59 -0.76 -4.32
N GLU A 121 13.23 -0.60 -3.15
CA GLU A 121 13.20 0.63 -2.35
C GLU A 121 14.04 1.74 -2.98
N THR A 122 13.80 2.03 -4.25
CA THR A 122 14.48 3.05 -5.04
C THR A 122 13.49 4.15 -5.45
N GLU A 123 13.97 5.35 -5.73
CA GLU A 123 13.12 6.44 -6.23
C GLU A 123 12.45 6.08 -7.56
N GLU A 124 13.08 5.26 -8.36
CA GLU A 124 12.63 4.84 -9.68
C GLU A 124 11.45 3.88 -9.57
N ALA A 125 11.63 2.73 -8.90
CA ALA A 125 10.59 1.73 -8.73
C ALA A 125 9.43 2.26 -7.87
N PHE A 126 9.73 2.89 -6.73
CA PHE A 126 8.73 3.46 -5.86
C PHE A 126 7.95 4.61 -6.52
N GLY A 127 8.63 5.45 -7.31
CA GLY A 127 8.03 6.52 -8.08
C GLY A 127 7.06 6.00 -9.14
N GLU A 128 7.44 4.95 -9.86
CA GLU A 128 6.61 4.30 -10.86
C GLU A 128 5.32 3.75 -10.25
N LEU A 129 5.42 3.01 -9.14
CA LEU A 129 4.27 2.47 -8.40
C LEU A 129 3.35 3.58 -7.89
N MET A 130 3.91 4.62 -7.28
CA MET A 130 3.14 5.73 -6.72
C MET A 130 2.42 6.54 -7.80
N CYS A 131 3.07 6.82 -8.93
CA CYS A 131 2.44 7.53 -10.04
C CYS A 131 1.23 6.76 -10.56
N GLU A 132 1.37 5.45 -10.77
CA GLU A 132 0.26 4.62 -11.26
C GLU A 132 -0.90 4.58 -10.27
N ILE A 133 -0.63 4.35 -8.99
CA ILE A 133 -1.69 4.32 -7.97
C ILE A 133 -2.39 5.67 -7.88
N LEU A 134 -1.69 6.79 -7.87
CA LEU A 134 -2.29 8.11 -7.75
C LEU A 134 -3.15 8.50 -8.96
N LEU A 135 -2.88 7.97 -10.15
CA LEU A 135 -3.75 8.18 -11.32
C LEU A 135 -5.15 7.60 -11.12
N HIS A 136 -5.28 6.55 -10.34
CA HIS A 136 -6.50 5.75 -10.23
C HIS A 136 -7.19 5.82 -8.87
N ILE A 137 -6.46 5.98 -7.77
CA ILE A 137 -6.95 5.81 -6.40
C ILE A 137 -8.17 6.68 -6.08
N TYR A 138 -8.20 7.92 -6.55
CA TYR A 138 -9.28 8.86 -6.27
C TYR A 138 -10.62 8.43 -6.91
N THR A 139 -10.56 7.83 -8.08
CA THR A 139 -11.76 7.43 -8.83
C THR A 139 -12.19 6.01 -8.48
N ASP A 140 -11.26 5.08 -8.43
CA ASP A 140 -11.56 3.66 -8.28
C ASP A 140 -11.91 3.30 -6.83
N TYR A 141 -11.36 4.04 -5.85
CA TYR A 141 -11.62 3.84 -4.43
C TYR A 141 -12.52 4.94 -3.82
N GLY A 142 -12.83 5.98 -4.57
CA GLY A 142 -13.72 7.06 -4.14
C GLY A 142 -13.19 7.85 -2.94
N VAL A 143 -11.90 8.13 -2.93
CA VAL A 143 -11.24 8.90 -1.87
C VAL A 143 -10.93 10.33 -2.34
N ASP A 144 -10.83 11.25 -1.39
CA ASP A 144 -10.55 12.68 -1.63
C ASP A 144 -9.08 13.02 -1.39
N SER A 145 -8.39 12.19 -0.60
CA SER A 145 -6.97 12.34 -0.26
C SER A 145 -6.31 10.98 -0.05
N VAL A 146 -4.98 10.95 -0.11
CA VAL A 146 -4.16 9.77 0.15
C VAL A 146 -3.27 10.03 1.35
N LEU A 147 -3.32 9.12 2.32
CA LEU A 147 -2.53 9.16 3.55
C LEU A 147 -1.53 8.00 3.53
N MET A 148 -0.25 8.30 3.69
CA MET A 148 0.81 7.30 3.66
C MET A 148 1.90 7.60 4.69
N LYS A 149 2.49 6.54 5.27
CA LYS A 149 3.65 6.64 6.16
C LYS A 149 4.95 6.47 5.39
N ALA A 150 5.95 7.30 5.73
CA ALA A 150 7.33 7.12 5.29
C ALA A 150 8.29 7.44 6.44
N TRP A 151 8.94 6.40 6.97
CA TRP A 151 9.91 6.51 8.05
C TRP A 151 11.03 7.49 7.73
N ASP A 152 11.69 8.05 8.75
CA ASP A 152 12.76 9.06 8.55
C ASP A 152 13.93 8.54 7.72
N ASP A 153 14.24 7.26 7.80
CA ASP A 153 15.30 6.60 7.06
C ASP A 153 14.86 6.06 5.67
N ALA A 154 13.56 6.14 5.33
CA ALA A 154 13.03 5.75 4.02
C ALA A 154 13.26 6.85 2.96
N ALA A 155 14.52 7.14 2.64
CA ALA A 155 14.91 8.28 1.82
C ALA A 155 14.26 8.28 0.42
N ALA A 156 14.21 7.14 -0.26
CA ALA A 156 13.60 7.00 -1.58
C ALA A 156 12.09 7.32 -1.53
N ARG A 157 11.36 6.76 -0.55
CA ARG A 157 9.93 7.05 -0.35
C ARG A 157 9.68 8.53 -0.13
N ARG A 158 10.44 9.16 0.79
CA ARG A 158 10.29 10.59 1.09
C ARG A 158 10.60 11.48 -0.10
N ALA A 159 11.63 11.17 -0.88
CA ALA A 159 11.97 11.92 -2.09
C ALA A 159 10.84 11.84 -3.13
N VAL A 160 10.28 10.65 -3.37
CA VAL A 160 9.15 10.47 -4.29
C VAL A 160 7.91 11.18 -3.78
N MET A 161 7.57 11.03 -2.50
CA MET A 161 6.39 11.69 -1.92
C MET A 161 6.49 13.22 -2.02
N GLN A 162 7.68 13.79 -1.81
CA GLN A 162 7.91 15.23 -1.99
C GLN A 162 7.67 15.65 -3.45
N LYS A 163 8.17 14.88 -4.43
CA LYS A 163 7.93 15.13 -5.87
C LYS A 163 6.45 15.05 -6.24
N LEU A 164 5.68 14.22 -5.53
CA LEU A 164 4.24 14.01 -5.71
C LEU A 164 3.38 14.90 -4.81
N PHE A 165 3.96 15.97 -4.23
CA PHE A 165 3.29 16.99 -3.44
C PHE A 165 2.63 16.49 -2.16
N PHE A 166 3.12 15.40 -1.57
CA PHE A 166 2.72 15.02 -0.23
C PHE A 166 3.26 16.02 0.80
N VAL A 167 2.43 16.41 1.75
CA VAL A 167 2.77 17.28 2.87
C VAL A 167 2.63 16.53 4.20
N PRO A 168 3.32 16.96 5.29
CA PRO A 168 3.15 16.33 6.60
C PRO A 168 1.68 16.33 7.05
N ALA A 169 1.17 15.17 7.45
CA ALA A 169 -0.26 14.98 7.73
C ALA A 169 -0.71 15.52 9.10
N LYS A 170 0.22 15.80 10.03
CA LYS A 170 -0.09 16.15 11.41
C LYS A 170 -1.00 17.38 11.59
N GLU A 171 -0.90 18.35 10.68
CA GLU A 171 -1.69 19.58 10.70
C GLU A 171 -2.95 19.49 9.84
N GLU A 172 -3.06 18.43 9.02
CA GLU A 172 -4.09 18.26 8.00
C GLU A 172 -5.17 17.23 8.40
N CYS A 173 -4.87 16.34 9.34
CA CYS A 173 -5.80 15.29 9.75
C CYS A 173 -5.59 14.85 11.23
N ASN A 174 -6.58 14.09 11.75
CA ASN A 174 -6.61 13.61 13.14
C ASN A 174 -5.72 12.37 13.37
N ILE A 175 -4.49 12.38 12.83
CA ILE A 175 -3.56 11.27 13.01
C ILE A 175 -2.59 11.56 14.16
N SER A 176 -2.46 10.62 15.09
CA SER A 176 -1.53 10.71 16.23
C SER A 176 -0.19 10.03 15.97
N TYR A 177 -0.10 9.20 14.94
CA TYR A 177 1.15 8.54 14.55
C TYR A 177 2.10 9.51 13.85
N LEU A 178 3.39 9.24 13.98
CA LEU A 178 4.44 10.03 13.34
C LEU A 178 4.70 9.58 11.89
N ASP A 179 5.38 10.42 11.13
CA ASP A 179 5.89 10.13 9.78
C ASP A 179 4.81 9.89 8.72
N TYR A 180 3.61 10.42 8.95
CA TYR A 180 2.54 10.41 7.95
C TYR A 180 2.53 11.67 7.10
N PHE A 181 2.23 11.46 5.84
CA PHE A 181 2.10 12.48 4.81
C PHE A 181 0.77 12.30 4.09
N ILE A 182 0.22 13.41 3.61
CA ILE A 182 -1.05 13.46 2.90
C ILE A 182 -0.90 14.15 1.56
N CYS A 183 -1.59 13.62 0.54
CA CYS A 183 -1.72 14.23 -0.77
C CYS A 183 -3.20 14.38 -1.10
N TYR A 184 -3.60 15.54 -1.56
CA TYR A 184 -4.96 15.82 -2.02
C TYR A 184 -5.07 15.64 -3.53
N ARG A 185 -6.30 15.36 -3.99
CA ARG A 185 -6.63 15.25 -5.40
C ARG A 185 -6.39 16.56 -6.15
#